data_f54b737a4845486dac9bb50018bbed07
#
_entry.id   f54b737a4845486dac9bb50018bbed07
#
_cell.length_a   1.000
_cell.length_b   1.000
_cell.length_c   1.000
_cell.angle_alpha   90.00
_cell.angle_beta   90.00
_cell.angle_gamma   90.00
#
_symmetry.space_group_name_H-M   'P 1'
#
loop_
_entity.id
_entity.type
_entity.pdbx_description
1 polymer ?
#
loop_
_entity_poly.entity_id
_entity_poly.type
_entity_poly.pdbx_seq_one_letter_code
_entity_poly.pdbx_strand_id
1 'polypeptide(L)'
;VLGGDPDDLAELLAGPAAGPVPEGAPVLAPVGGQPVWAAGVTFLRSRDARLEESSGLDAYDKVYLAERPELFLKALPGAARGPDRAIGVRADSDWDVPEPELAVVADRRGRIVAYTIGDDVSSRSIEGENPLYLPQAKLYRASCALGPCLVPVTEAPDPADMEIALVIERDGAELFADRCAVADMKRSLPELVDWLWRGQDLPLGAVLLTGTSIVPPPELTLRPGDRVRIAITGLGELANPVELVDTTGQPGR
;
A
#
# COMPACT_ATOMS: atom_id res chain seq x y z
N VAL A 1 -16.29 12.14 -1.79
CA VAL A 1 -16.56 11.53 -3.10
C VAL A 1 -16.88 10.06 -2.94
N LEU A 2 -16.05 9.26 -2.27
CA LEU A 2 -16.26 7.81 -2.10
C LEU A 2 -17.37 7.43 -1.10
N GLY A 3 -17.97 8.39 -0.41
CA GLY A 3 -19.15 8.17 0.45
C GLY A 3 -20.50 8.28 -0.27
N GLY A 4 -20.50 8.74 -1.53
CA GLY A 4 -21.67 8.86 -2.38
C GLY A 4 -22.07 7.57 -3.10
N ASP A 5 -23.01 7.64 -4.01
CA ASP A 5 -23.30 6.56 -4.94
C ASP A 5 -22.14 6.44 -5.95
N PRO A 6 -21.78 5.23 -6.46
CA PRO A 6 -20.80 5.09 -7.54
C PRO A 6 -21.15 5.87 -8.80
N ASP A 7 -22.44 6.04 -9.05
CA ASP A 7 -22.90 6.91 -10.10
C ASP A 7 -22.44 8.37 -9.86
N ASP A 8 -22.31 8.80 -8.60
CA ASP A 8 -21.75 10.10 -8.22
C ASP A 8 -20.26 10.22 -8.60
N LEU A 9 -19.48 9.13 -8.50
CA LEU A 9 -18.07 9.14 -8.91
C LEU A 9 -17.96 9.24 -10.45
N ALA A 10 -18.75 8.46 -11.18
CA ALA A 10 -18.79 8.51 -12.63
C ALA A 10 -19.23 9.91 -13.13
N GLU A 11 -20.26 10.50 -12.50
CA GLU A 11 -20.75 11.84 -12.81
C GLU A 11 -19.69 12.92 -12.46
N LEU A 12 -18.99 12.77 -11.34
CA LEU A 12 -17.93 13.69 -10.92
C LEU A 12 -16.73 13.65 -11.87
N LEU A 13 -16.37 12.47 -12.37
CA LEU A 13 -15.30 12.29 -13.34
C LEU A 13 -15.70 12.75 -14.76
N ALA A 14 -16.97 12.64 -15.11
CA ALA A 14 -17.51 13.18 -16.36
C ALA A 14 -17.73 14.71 -16.31
N GLY A 15 -17.66 15.31 -15.12
CA GLY A 15 -17.81 16.74 -14.91
C GLY A 15 -16.66 17.56 -15.50
N PRO A 16 -16.83 18.89 -15.64
CA PRO A 16 -15.76 19.75 -16.12
C PRO A 16 -14.57 19.66 -15.15
N ALA A 17 -13.36 19.51 -15.72
CA ALA A 17 -12.14 19.52 -14.94
C ALA A 17 -12.12 20.78 -14.05
N ALA A 18 -11.85 20.61 -12.75
CA ALA A 18 -11.50 21.72 -11.88
C ALA A 18 -10.32 22.45 -12.54
N GLY A 19 -10.31 23.76 -12.58
CA GLY A 19 -9.30 24.56 -13.28
C GLY A 19 -7.84 24.10 -13.00
N PRO A 20 -6.85 24.76 -13.60
CA PRO A 20 -5.46 24.33 -13.50
C PRO A 20 -5.02 24.26 -12.02
N VAL A 21 -4.33 23.17 -11.67
CA VAL A 21 -3.69 23.04 -10.35
C VAL A 21 -2.65 24.16 -10.23
N PRO A 22 -2.62 24.97 -9.15
CA PRO A 22 -1.61 25.98 -8.96
C PRO A 22 -0.20 25.38 -9.06
N GLU A 23 0.71 26.09 -9.72
CA GLU A 23 2.10 25.65 -9.82
C GLU A 23 2.70 25.51 -8.41
N GLY A 24 3.37 24.38 -8.14
CA GLY A 24 3.95 24.05 -6.84
C GLY A 24 2.96 23.59 -5.77
N ALA A 25 1.67 23.44 -6.10
CA ALA A 25 0.73 22.83 -5.16
C ALA A 25 1.09 21.37 -4.87
N PRO A 26 1.14 20.95 -3.60
CA PRO A 26 1.46 19.54 -3.28
C PRO A 26 0.33 18.62 -3.77
N VAL A 27 0.70 17.52 -4.42
CA VAL A 27 -0.23 16.43 -4.71
C VAL A 27 -0.46 15.65 -3.41
N LEU A 28 -1.71 15.56 -2.99
CA LEU A 28 -2.09 14.80 -1.80
C LEU A 28 -2.39 13.34 -2.19
N ALA A 29 -2.41 12.45 -1.18
CA ALA A 29 -2.99 11.13 -1.39
C ALA A 29 -4.43 11.28 -1.93
N PRO A 30 -4.82 10.46 -2.92
CA PRO A 30 -6.11 10.65 -3.61
C PRO A 30 -7.33 10.25 -2.78
N VAL A 31 -7.14 9.93 -1.50
CA VAL A 31 -8.17 9.59 -0.53
C VAL A 31 -7.94 10.38 0.76
N GLY A 32 -9.00 10.71 1.49
CA GLY A 32 -8.90 11.54 2.69
C GLY A 32 -9.59 10.94 3.91
N GLY A 33 -10.88 10.66 3.82
CA GLY A 33 -11.70 10.15 4.92
C GLY A 33 -11.75 8.62 5.04
N GLN A 34 -11.18 7.89 4.09
CA GLN A 34 -11.19 6.45 4.05
C GLN A 34 -10.04 5.87 4.87
N PRO A 35 -10.26 4.80 5.68
CA PRO A 35 -9.17 4.02 6.22
C PRO A 35 -8.46 3.25 5.11
N VAL A 36 -7.17 3.00 5.30
CA VAL A 36 -6.38 2.12 4.43
C VAL A 36 -6.17 0.80 5.15
N TRP A 37 -6.65 -0.27 4.57
CA TRP A 37 -6.41 -1.64 4.99
C TRP A 37 -5.38 -2.29 4.08
N ALA A 38 -4.80 -3.39 4.52
CA ALA A 38 -3.89 -4.19 3.71
C ALA A 38 -4.18 -5.68 3.89
N ALA A 39 -3.85 -6.45 2.85
CA ALA A 39 -3.94 -7.90 2.84
C ALA A 39 -2.52 -8.50 2.80
N GLY A 40 -2.17 -9.27 3.83
CA GLY A 40 -0.89 -9.96 3.89
C GLY A 40 -0.89 -11.30 3.16
N VAL A 41 0.32 -11.74 2.77
CA VAL A 41 0.61 -13.10 2.26
C VAL A 41 -0.29 -13.52 1.08
N THR A 42 -0.54 -12.60 0.14
CA THR A 42 -1.40 -12.86 -1.02
C THR A 42 -0.64 -13.47 -2.22
N PHE A 43 0.68 -13.39 -2.22
CA PHE A 43 1.56 -13.99 -3.24
C PHE A 43 2.39 -15.14 -2.68
N LEU A 44 2.74 -16.09 -3.55
CA LEU A 44 3.57 -17.24 -3.16
C LEU A 44 4.95 -16.79 -2.67
N ARG A 45 5.59 -15.85 -3.37
CA ARG A 45 6.91 -15.33 -3.00
C ARG A 45 6.92 -14.61 -1.65
N SER A 46 5.86 -13.84 -1.34
CA SER A 46 5.76 -13.20 -0.02
C SER A 46 5.61 -14.22 1.11
N ARG A 47 4.87 -15.32 0.88
CA ARG A 47 4.83 -16.45 1.82
C ARG A 47 6.22 -17.02 2.06
N ASP A 48 6.96 -17.32 0.99
CA ASP A 48 8.28 -17.95 1.08
C ASP A 48 9.28 -17.04 1.81
N ALA A 49 9.30 -15.74 1.50
CA ALA A 49 10.12 -14.76 2.19
C ALA A 49 9.79 -14.69 3.71
N ARG A 50 8.51 -14.67 4.07
CA ARG A 50 8.08 -14.65 5.48
C ARG A 50 8.49 -15.92 6.24
N LEU A 51 8.49 -17.08 5.57
CA LEU A 51 8.96 -18.33 6.17
C LEU A 51 10.47 -18.31 6.41
N GLU A 52 11.25 -17.69 5.54
CA GLU A 52 12.70 -17.52 5.68
C GLU A 52 13.05 -16.56 6.83
N GLU A 53 12.27 -15.48 6.99
CA GLU A 53 12.45 -14.44 8.00
C GLU A 53 12.00 -14.85 9.40
N SER A 54 10.98 -15.69 9.49
CA SER A 54 10.44 -16.18 10.77
C SER A 54 11.12 -17.48 11.16
N SER A 55 11.69 -17.56 12.34
CA SER A 55 12.34 -18.75 12.88
C SER A 55 11.34 -19.93 13.10
N GLY A 56 10.73 -20.42 12.00
CA GLY A 56 9.91 -21.63 11.97
C GLY A 56 8.44 -21.46 12.36
N LEU A 57 7.87 -20.27 12.28
CA LEU A 57 6.43 -20.08 12.51
C LEU A 57 5.62 -20.50 11.27
N ASP A 58 4.93 -21.64 11.35
CA ASP A 58 3.91 -22.12 10.40
C ASP A 58 2.77 -21.11 10.09
N ALA A 59 2.75 -19.94 10.73
CA ALA A 59 1.64 -19.00 10.65
C ALA A 59 1.41 -18.50 9.22
N TYR A 60 2.47 -18.13 8.51
CA TYR A 60 2.39 -17.57 7.16
C TYR A 60 1.98 -18.61 6.12
N ASP A 61 2.46 -19.86 6.27
CA ASP A 61 2.04 -20.98 5.43
C ASP A 61 0.55 -21.29 5.66
N LYS A 62 0.11 -21.28 6.91
CA LYS A 62 -1.29 -21.47 7.27
C LYS A 62 -2.19 -20.38 6.71
N VAL A 63 -1.77 -19.09 6.79
CA VAL A 63 -2.53 -17.96 6.24
C VAL A 63 -2.62 -18.03 4.72
N TYR A 64 -1.52 -18.37 4.03
CA TYR A 64 -1.55 -18.51 2.56
C TYR A 64 -2.54 -19.58 2.11
N LEU A 65 -2.64 -20.71 2.84
CA LEU A 65 -3.55 -21.82 2.52
C LEU A 65 -4.95 -21.66 3.10
N ALA A 66 -5.14 -20.80 4.10
CA ALA A 66 -6.41 -20.62 4.78
C ALA A 66 -7.52 -20.09 3.85
N GLU A 67 -8.78 -20.34 4.20
CA GLU A 67 -9.93 -19.66 3.60
C GLU A 67 -9.91 -18.16 3.92
N ARG A 68 -9.66 -17.81 5.19
CA ARG A 68 -9.61 -16.42 5.67
C ARG A 68 -8.28 -15.77 5.30
N PRO A 69 -8.29 -14.63 4.58
CA PRO A 69 -7.06 -13.84 4.35
C PRO A 69 -6.60 -13.14 5.63
N GLU A 70 -5.33 -12.80 5.68
CA GLU A 70 -4.84 -11.80 6.62
C GLU A 70 -5.30 -10.42 6.17
N LEU A 71 -5.93 -9.66 7.05
CA LEU A 71 -6.34 -8.27 6.82
C LEU A 71 -5.97 -7.44 8.04
N PHE A 72 -5.31 -6.32 7.84
CA PHE A 72 -4.92 -5.41 8.92
C PHE A 72 -5.10 -3.95 8.52
N LEU A 73 -5.26 -3.08 9.52
CA LEU A 73 -5.32 -1.64 9.31
C LEU A 73 -3.92 -1.11 9.02
N LYS A 74 -3.75 -0.46 7.85
CA LYS A 74 -2.46 0.10 7.41
C LYS A 74 -2.31 1.58 7.69
N ALA A 75 -3.36 2.34 7.49
CA ALA A 75 -3.33 3.77 7.80
C ALA A 75 -4.71 4.27 8.23
N LEU A 76 -4.70 5.17 9.19
CA LEU A 76 -5.89 5.91 9.61
C LEU A 76 -6.32 6.90 8.50
N PRO A 77 -7.58 7.32 8.48
CA PRO A 77 -8.03 8.36 7.56
C PRO A 77 -7.11 9.59 7.57
N GLY A 78 -6.69 10.03 6.38
CA GLY A 78 -5.82 11.19 6.22
C GLY A 78 -4.34 10.98 6.57
N ALA A 79 -3.93 9.78 6.96
CA ALA A 79 -2.53 9.50 7.34
C ALA A 79 -1.64 9.08 6.16
N ALA A 80 -2.22 8.60 5.06
CA ALA A 80 -1.46 8.21 3.87
C ALA A 80 -0.73 9.40 3.23
N ARG A 81 0.49 9.17 2.77
CA ARG A 81 1.31 10.15 2.05
C ARG A 81 0.95 10.16 0.57
N GLY A 82 0.88 11.34 -0.04
CA GLY A 82 0.76 11.49 -1.49
C GLY A 82 2.12 11.46 -2.19
N PRO A 83 2.13 11.65 -3.52
CA PRO A 83 3.36 11.75 -4.29
C PRO A 83 4.31 12.83 -3.75
N ASP A 84 5.60 12.56 -3.81
CA ASP A 84 6.70 13.41 -3.34
C ASP A 84 6.65 13.78 -1.83
N ARG A 85 5.73 13.20 -1.07
CA ARG A 85 5.71 13.32 0.40
C ARG A 85 6.52 12.18 1.01
N ALA A 86 7.32 12.51 2.03
CA ALA A 86 8.19 11.51 2.63
C ALA A 86 7.41 10.35 3.26
N ILE A 87 7.84 9.13 2.95
CA ILE A 87 7.50 7.90 3.67
C ILE A 87 8.50 7.69 4.80
N GLY A 88 8.08 6.97 5.85
CA GLY A 88 8.84 6.89 7.09
C GLY A 88 9.46 5.53 7.33
N VAL A 89 10.72 5.53 7.81
CA VAL A 89 11.37 4.38 8.44
C VAL A 89 11.53 4.64 9.93
N ARG A 90 11.36 3.62 10.76
CA ARG A 90 11.34 3.76 12.22
C ARG A 90 12.74 3.87 12.80
N ALA A 91 12.94 4.76 13.78
CA ALA A 91 14.25 4.90 14.49
C ALA A 91 14.58 3.70 15.38
N ASP A 92 13.60 2.86 15.72
CA ASP A 92 13.73 1.64 16.54
C ASP A 92 13.64 0.35 15.69
N SER A 93 13.89 0.46 14.38
CA SER A 93 13.90 -0.65 13.42
C SER A 93 15.24 -0.68 12.68
N ASP A 94 15.79 -1.85 12.50
CA ASP A 94 17.06 -2.06 11.81
C ASP A 94 16.85 -2.52 10.34
N TRP A 95 15.63 -2.92 10.01
CA TRP A 95 15.30 -3.43 8.68
C TRP A 95 13.89 -2.99 8.25
N ASP A 96 13.84 -1.99 7.38
CA ASP A 96 12.62 -1.40 6.82
C ASP A 96 12.64 -1.54 5.30
N VAL A 97 11.50 -1.92 4.71
CA VAL A 97 11.36 -2.13 3.26
C VAL A 97 10.09 -1.48 2.73
N PRO A 98 10.06 -1.08 1.44
CA PRO A 98 8.83 -0.75 0.75
C PRO A 98 8.15 -2.05 0.30
N GLU A 99 6.84 -2.07 0.33
CA GLU A 99 6.01 -3.13 -0.24
C GLU A 99 5.09 -2.50 -1.30
N PRO A 100 5.47 -2.56 -2.59
CA PRO A 100 4.68 -1.98 -3.67
C PRO A 100 3.45 -2.83 -3.95
N GLU A 101 2.27 -2.20 -3.98
CA GLU A 101 1.00 -2.91 -4.08
C GLU A 101 0.00 -2.23 -5.01
N LEU A 102 -0.78 -3.03 -5.71
CA LEU A 102 -2.04 -2.55 -6.25
C LEU A 102 -2.97 -2.19 -5.10
N ALA A 103 -3.50 -0.98 -5.10
CA ALA A 103 -4.47 -0.53 -4.12
C ALA A 103 -5.87 -0.48 -4.74
N VAL A 104 -6.79 -1.22 -4.15
CA VAL A 104 -8.21 -1.24 -4.54
C VAL A 104 -8.94 -0.18 -3.74
N VAL A 105 -9.74 0.64 -4.42
CA VAL A 105 -10.64 1.60 -3.79
C VAL A 105 -12.06 1.08 -3.88
N ALA A 106 -12.68 0.82 -2.75
CA ALA A 106 -14.04 0.33 -2.69
C ALA A 106 -14.98 1.34 -2.01
N ASP A 107 -16.20 1.43 -2.52
CA ASP A 107 -17.24 2.30 -1.99
C ASP A 107 -17.86 1.73 -0.69
N ARG A 108 -18.78 2.48 -0.09
CA ARG A 108 -19.48 2.07 1.14
C ARG A 108 -20.24 0.74 1.04
N ARG A 109 -20.47 0.21 -0.15
CA ARG A 109 -21.14 -1.09 -0.40
C ARG A 109 -20.16 -2.22 -0.70
N GLY A 110 -18.84 -1.95 -0.64
CA GLY A 110 -17.83 -2.93 -1.00
C GLY A 110 -17.67 -3.15 -2.50
N ARG A 111 -18.14 -2.22 -3.34
CA ARG A 111 -17.92 -2.30 -4.78
C ARG A 111 -16.61 -1.64 -5.13
N ILE A 112 -15.77 -2.31 -5.89
CA ILE A 112 -14.52 -1.76 -6.40
C ILE A 112 -14.85 -0.69 -7.43
N VAL A 113 -14.41 0.54 -7.21
CA VAL A 113 -14.73 1.70 -8.05
C VAL A 113 -13.50 2.29 -8.74
N ALA A 114 -12.32 2.11 -8.19
CA ALA A 114 -11.07 2.61 -8.76
C ALA A 114 -9.87 1.80 -8.27
N TYR A 115 -8.73 2.02 -8.92
CA TYR A 115 -7.41 1.54 -8.51
C TYR A 115 -6.45 2.71 -8.29
N THR A 116 -5.43 2.50 -7.48
CA THR A 116 -4.29 3.39 -7.31
C THR A 116 -3.05 2.57 -6.93
N ILE A 117 -1.91 3.22 -6.84
CA ILE A 117 -0.67 2.59 -6.36
C ILE A 117 -0.59 2.80 -4.85
N GLY A 118 -0.17 1.77 -4.13
CA GLY A 118 0.11 1.84 -2.70
C GLY A 118 1.55 1.40 -2.37
N ASP A 119 2.06 1.95 -1.27
CA ASP A 119 3.29 1.50 -0.62
C ASP A 119 2.97 1.17 0.84
N ASP A 120 3.08 -0.12 1.19
CA ASP A 120 2.99 -0.63 2.56
C ASP A 120 4.38 -0.68 3.19
N VAL A 121 4.92 0.50 3.58
CA VAL A 121 6.24 0.55 4.22
C VAL A 121 6.23 -0.21 5.54
N SER A 122 7.15 -1.16 5.68
CA SER A 122 7.12 -2.18 6.72
C SER A 122 8.42 -2.24 7.49
N SER A 123 8.33 -2.29 8.83
CA SER A 123 9.45 -2.67 9.67
C SER A 123 9.53 -4.20 9.75
N ARG A 124 10.43 -4.78 8.95
CA ARG A 124 10.65 -6.24 8.93
C ARG A 124 11.25 -6.77 10.22
N SER A 125 12.12 -5.99 10.90
CA SER A 125 12.69 -6.39 12.18
C SER A 125 11.61 -6.56 13.25
N ILE A 126 10.67 -5.62 13.38
CA ILE A 126 9.58 -5.70 14.36
C ILE A 126 8.56 -6.81 13.97
N GLU A 127 8.25 -6.93 12.68
CA GLU A 127 7.34 -7.97 12.19
C GLU A 127 7.92 -9.38 12.41
N GLY A 128 9.22 -9.57 12.16
CA GLY A 128 9.91 -10.84 12.36
C GLY A 128 10.16 -11.19 13.85
N GLU A 129 10.18 -10.19 14.73
CA GLU A 129 10.36 -10.42 16.17
C GLU A 129 9.16 -11.19 16.75
N ASN A 130 7.94 -10.76 16.44
CA ASN A 130 6.73 -11.43 16.89
C ASN A 130 5.51 -11.03 16.01
N PRO A 131 4.76 -12.00 15.45
CA PRO A 131 3.56 -11.71 14.65
C PRO A 131 2.52 -10.84 15.34
N LEU A 132 2.47 -10.83 16.68
CA LEU A 132 1.58 -9.96 17.46
C LEU A 132 2.00 -8.48 17.41
N TYR A 133 3.20 -8.19 16.93
CA TYR A 133 3.68 -6.81 16.75
C TYR A 133 3.36 -6.24 15.36
N LEU A 134 2.61 -6.98 14.53
CA LEU A 134 2.18 -6.52 13.21
C LEU A 134 1.61 -5.07 13.22
N PRO A 135 0.75 -4.65 14.16
CA PRO A 135 0.29 -3.27 14.20
C PRO A 135 1.42 -2.24 14.37
N GLN A 136 2.47 -2.58 15.13
CA GLN A 136 3.61 -1.68 15.31
C GLN A 136 4.55 -1.68 14.10
N ALA A 137 4.66 -2.81 13.41
CA ALA A 137 5.45 -2.95 12.20
C ALA A 137 4.86 -2.24 10.99
N LYS A 138 3.52 -2.13 10.93
CA LYS A 138 2.76 -1.70 9.75
C LYS A 138 2.05 -0.35 9.93
N LEU A 139 1.58 -0.02 11.14
CA LEU A 139 0.77 1.18 11.41
C LEU A 139 1.55 2.19 12.26
N TYR A 140 2.29 3.06 11.60
CA TYR A 140 3.03 4.15 12.23
C TYR A 140 3.05 5.39 11.32
N ARG A 141 3.60 6.51 11.80
CA ARG A 141 3.64 7.76 11.05
C ARG A 141 4.37 7.59 9.72
N ALA A 142 3.71 7.99 8.62
CA ALA A 142 4.25 7.95 7.26
C ALA A 142 4.56 6.54 6.72
N SER A 143 4.01 5.47 7.31
CA SER A 143 4.21 4.09 6.87
C SER A 143 3.41 3.71 5.62
N CYS A 144 2.58 4.60 5.09
CA CYS A 144 1.74 4.34 3.94
C CYS A 144 1.79 5.48 2.93
N ALA A 145 1.95 5.17 1.66
CA ALA A 145 1.75 6.13 0.57
C ALA A 145 0.71 5.63 -0.43
N LEU A 146 -0.03 6.57 -1.04
CA LEU A 146 -1.04 6.31 -2.06
C LEU A 146 -0.95 7.35 -3.17
N GLY A 147 -1.10 6.95 -4.42
CA GLY A 147 -1.11 7.84 -5.58
C GLY A 147 -0.72 7.15 -6.89
N PRO A 148 -0.47 7.94 -7.93
CA PRO A 148 -0.57 9.41 -7.98
C PRO A 148 -2.01 9.93 -8.04
N CYS A 149 -2.94 9.12 -8.52
CA CYS A 149 -4.36 9.45 -8.70
C CYS A 149 -5.23 8.19 -8.52
N LEU A 150 -6.54 8.36 -8.54
CA LEU A 150 -7.49 7.26 -8.71
C LEU A 150 -7.75 7.06 -10.21
N VAL A 151 -7.64 5.81 -10.67
CA VAL A 151 -8.04 5.40 -12.02
C VAL A 151 -9.32 4.58 -11.89
N PRO A 152 -10.45 5.06 -12.44
CA PRO A 152 -11.71 4.32 -12.40
C PRO A 152 -11.58 2.94 -13.02
N VAL A 153 -12.29 1.94 -12.49
CA VAL A 153 -12.27 0.58 -13.04
C VAL A 153 -12.68 0.50 -14.52
N THR A 154 -13.46 1.47 -15.00
CA THR A 154 -13.90 1.57 -16.40
C THR A 154 -12.80 2.06 -17.34
N GLU A 155 -11.74 2.66 -16.81
CA GLU A 155 -10.63 3.24 -17.59
C GLU A 155 -9.30 2.51 -17.32
N ALA A 156 -9.24 1.74 -16.25
CA ALA A 156 -8.06 0.96 -15.89
C ALA A 156 -7.92 -0.27 -16.79
N PRO A 157 -6.70 -0.75 -17.06
CA PRO A 157 -6.49 -2.07 -17.61
C PRO A 157 -7.10 -3.17 -16.72
N ASP A 158 -7.32 -4.36 -17.29
CA ASP A 158 -7.64 -5.52 -16.46
C ASP A 158 -6.50 -5.76 -15.46
N PRO A 159 -6.77 -5.94 -14.16
CA PRO A 159 -5.74 -6.26 -13.19
C PRO A 159 -4.86 -7.45 -13.57
N ALA A 160 -5.37 -8.41 -14.32
CA ALA A 160 -4.59 -9.54 -14.83
C ALA A 160 -3.49 -9.12 -15.84
N ASP A 161 -3.62 -7.98 -16.47
CA ASP A 161 -2.65 -7.42 -17.42
C ASP A 161 -1.72 -6.36 -16.77
N MET A 162 -1.86 -6.12 -15.46
CA MET A 162 -1.05 -5.15 -14.74
C MET A 162 0.27 -5.75 -14.24
N GLU A 163 1.34 -5.01 -14.41
CA GLU A 163 2.67 -5.27 -13.80
C GLU A 163 2.95 -4.19 -12.75
N ILE A 164 3.46 -4.61 -11.61
CA ILE A 164 3.98 -3.74 -10.56
C ILE A 164 5.50 -3.71 -10.70
N ALA A 165 6.10 -2.53 -10.73
CA ALA A 165 7.55 -2.33 -10.75
C ALA A 165 7.97 -1.46 -9.56
N LEU A 166 9.06 -1.85 -8.90
CA LEU A 166 9.71 -1.11 -7.82
C LEU A 166 11.12 -0.71 -8.24
N VAL A 167 11.49 0.52 -7.93
CA VAL A 167 12.89 0.99 -7.98
C VAL A 167 13.20 1.71 -6.66
N ILE A 168 14.31 1.35 -6.03
CA ILE A 168 14.86 2.05 -4.87
C ILE A 168 16.15 2.75 -5.31
N GLU A 169 16.23 4.05 -5.09
CA GLU A 169 17.39 4.88 -5.41
C GLU A 169 18.06 5.40 -4.14
N ARG A 170 19.40 5.41 -4.12
CA ARG A 170 20.22 6.01 -3.06
C ARG A 170 21.32 6.84 -3.70
N ASP A 171 21.49 8.09 -3.25
CA ASP A 171 22.50 9.03 -3.79
C ASP A 171 22.41 9.20 -5.31
N GLY A 172 21.19 9.10 -5.87
CA GLY A 172 20.94 9.24 -7.31
C GLY A 172 21.29 8.01 -8.15
N ALA A 173 21.65 6.89 -7.52
CA ALA A 173 21.92 5.61 -8.20
C ALA A 173 20.85 4.58 -7.84
N GLU A 174 20.50 3.71 -8.81
CA GLU A 174 19.62 2.58 -8.57
C GLU A 174 20.30 1.58 -7.61
N LEU A 175 19.65 1.33 -6.48
CA LEU A 175 20.09 0.36 -5.47
C LEU A 175 19.41 -1.00 -5.67
N PHE A 176 18.16 -1.00 -6.08
CA PHE A 176 17.35 -2.19 -6.29
C PHE A 176 16.25 -1.90 -7.31
N ALA A 177 15.97 -2.88 -8.16
CA ALA A 177 14.80 -2.86 -9.02
C ALA A 177 14.26 -4.29 -9.19
N ASP A 178 12.93 -4.43 -9.15
CA ASP A 178 12.24 -5.70 -9.40
C ASP A 178 10.82 -5.43 -9.92
N ARG A 179 10.16 -6.47 -10.44
CA ARG A 179 8.80 -6.39 -10.95
C ARG A 179 8.03 -7.69 -10.75
N CYS A 180 6.71 -7.61 -10.69
CA CYS A 180 5.84 -8.77 -10.63
C CYS A 180 4.51 -8.51 -11.35
N ALA A 181 3.85 -9.58 -11.79
CA ALA A 181 2.51 -9.49 -12.36
C ALA A 181 1.44 -9.53 -11.24
N VAL A 182 0.41 -8.71 -11.35
CA VAL A 182 -0.75 -8.79 -10.45
C VAL A 182 -1.46 -10.13 -10.59
N ALA A 183 -1.43 -10.74 -11.77
CA ALA A 183 -1.98 -12.06 -12.04
C ALA A 183 -1.37 -13.20 -11.19
N ASP A 184 -0.17 -13.01 -10.62
CA ASP A 184 0.47 -14.00 -9.74
C ASP A 184 -0.14 -14.04 -8.33
N MET A 185 -1.08 -13.13 -8.04
CA MET A 185 -1.78 -13.10 -6.76
C MET A 185 -2.73 -14.30 -6.64
N LYS A 186 -2.66 -15.00 -5.52
CA LYS A 186 -3.52 -16.15 -5.24
C LYS A 186 -4.98 -15.79 -5.06
N ARG A 187 -5.24 -14.64 -4.42
CA ARG A 187 -6.60 -14.21 -4.05
C ARG A 187 -7.12 -13.19 -5.05
N SER A 188 -8.39 -13.30 -5.40
CA SER A 188 -9.02 -12.30 -6.25
C SER A 188 -9.30 -10.99 -5.48
N LEU A 189 -9.27 -9.86 -6.18
CA LEU A 189 -9.59 -8.56 -5.60
C LEU A 189 -11.00 -8.52 -4.97
N PRO A 190 -12.06 -9.05 -5.64
CA PRO A 190 -13.38 -9.12 -5.03
C PRO A 190 -13.44 -9.96 -3.76
N GLU A 191 -12.70 -11.07 -3.70
CA GLU A 191 -12.60 -11.92 -2.50
C GLU A 191 -12.05 -11.13 -1.31
N LEU A 192 -10.94 -10.41 -1.51
CA LEU A 192 -10.31 -9.62 -0.45
C LEU A 192 -11.24 -8.50 0.07
N VAL A 193 -11.93 -7.82 -0.84
CA VAL A 193 -12.92 -6.80 -0.50
C VAL A 193 -14.10 -7.41 0.27
N ASP A 194 -14.64 -8.55 -0.19
CA ASP A 194 -15.74 -9.23 0.50
C ASP A 194 -15.36 -9.59 1.94
N TRP A 195 -14.15 -10.11 2.17
CA TRP A 195 -13.67 -10.41 3.51
C TRP A 195 -13.52 -9.17 4.38
N LEU A 196 -13.06 -8.04 3.83
CA LEU A 196 -12.95 -6.78 4.57
C LEU A 196 -14.33 -6.28 5.03
N TRP A 197 -15.37 -6.41 4.18
CA TRP A 197 -16.73 -5.95 4.52
C TRP A 197 -17.49 -6.88 5.47
N ARG A 198 -17.00 -8.10 5.72
CA ARG A 198 -17.62 -9.05 6.67
C ARG A 198 -17.48 -8.62 8.12
N GLY A 199 -18.16 -7.63 8.57
CA GLY A 199 -18.16 -7.21 9.97
C GLY A 199 -17.52 -5.84 10.19
N GLN A 200 -17.41 -5.05 9.12
CA GLN A 200 -16.96 -3.67 9.18
C GLN A 200 -18.05 -2.73 8.64
N ASP A 201 -18.26 -1.64 9.37
CA ASP A 201 -19.04 -0.50 8.89
C ASP A 201 -18.08 0.52 8.29
N LEU A 202 -18.05 0.61 6.96
CA LEU A 202 -17.16 1.50 6.20
C LEU A 202 -17.99 2.55 5.43
N PRO A 203 -18.57 3.54 6.14
CA PRO A 203 -19.56 4.47 5.56
C PRO A 203 -18.99 5.38 4.47
N LEU A 204 -17.68 5.56 4.43
CA LEU A 204 -16.98 6.32 3.39
C LEU A 204 -16.22 5.40 2.41
N GLY A 205 -16.48 4.09 2.44
CA GLY A 205 -15.63 3.13 1.74
C GLY A 205 -14.27 2.95 2.40
N ALA A 206 -13.38 2.25 1.71
CA ALA A 206 -12.00 2.01 2.16
C ALA A 206 -11.05 1.85 0.97
N VAL A 207 -9.77 2.00 1.24
CA VAL A 207 -8.69 1.53 0.36
C VAL A 207 -8.18 0.22 0.91
N LEU A 208 -7.91 -0.75 0.03
CA LEU A 208 -7.31 -2.03 0.37
C LEU A 208 -6.06 -2.24 -0.46
N LEU A 209 -4.90 -2.25 0.20
CA LEU A 209 -3.64 -2.74 -0.36
C LEU A 209 -3.73 -4.26 -0.48
N THR A 210 -3.26 -4.81 -1.60
CA THR A 210 -3.58 -6.19 -1.96
C THR A 210 -2.43 -7.17 -1.79
N GLY A 211 -1.32 -6.70 -1.22
CA GLY A 211 -0.10 -7.48 -1.03
C GLY A 211 0.91 -7.29 -2.14
N THR A 212 2.13 -7.69 -1.85
CA THR A 212 3.27 -7.59 -2.75
C THR A 212 3.90 -8.95 -3.03
N SER A 213 4.53 -9.10 -4.21
CA SER A 213 5.45 -10.19 -4.54
C SER A 213 6.90 -9.72 -4.64
N ILE A 214 7.13 -8.42 -4.57
CA ILE A 214 8.46 -7.84 -4.65
C ILE A 214 9.04 -7.77 -3.23
N VAL A 215 10.11 -8.53 -3.01
CA VAL A 215 10.79 -8.63 -1.72
C VAL A 215 12.24 -8.24 -1.91
N PRO A 216 12.67 -7.04 -1.44
CA PRO A 216 14.07 -6.67 -1.43
C PRO A 216 14.92 -7.68 -0.62
N PRO A 217 16.21 -7.88 -0.98
CA PRO A 217 17.07 -8.82 -0.26
C PRO A 217 17.31 -8.39 1.20
N PRO A 218 17.62 -9.31 2.11
CA PRO A 218 17.75 -9.02 3.56
C PRO A 218 18.81 -7.95 3.90
N GLU A 219 19.81 -7.78 3.02
CA GLU A 219 20.87 -6.79 3.21
C GLU A 219 20.42 -5.37 2.87
N LEU A 220 19.28 -5.24 2.21
CA LEU A 220 18.71 -3.96 1.84
C LEU A 220 17.74 -3.48 2.91
N THR A 221 18.03 -2.33 3.49
CA THR A 221 17.10 -1.56 4.33
C THR A 221 17.00 -0.16 3.80
N LEU A 222 15.78 0.40 3.82
CA LEU A 222 15.56 1.82 3.51
C LEU A 222 16.30 2.71 4.52
N ARG A 223 16.76 3.88 4.04
CA ARG A 223 17.43 4.89 4.86
C ARG A 223 16.89 6.28 4.53
N PRO A 224 16.94 7.22 5.45
CA PRO A 224 16.65 8.62 5.15
C PRO A 224 17.50 9.12 3.96
N GLY A 225 16.83 9.77 2.99
CA GLY A 225 17.44 10.22 1.75
C GLY A 225 17.28 9.26 0.57
N ASP A 226 16.89 8.01 0.78
CA ASP A 226 16.48 7.13 -0.33
C ASP A 226 15.23 7.67 -1.03
N ARG A 227 15.02 7.23 -2.26
CA ARG A 227 13.80 7.46 -3.02
C ARG A 227 13.20 6.14 -3.46
N VAL A 228 11.95 5.92 -3.13
CA VAL A 228 11.16 4.77 -3.58
C VAL A 228 10.29 5.20 -4.73
N ARG A 229 10.31 4.44 -5.84
CA ARG A 229 9.45 4.65 -7.01
C ARG A 229 8.71 3.37 -7.32
N ILE A 230 7.40 3.48 -7.41
CA ILE A 230 6.49 2.36 -7.71
C ILE A 230 5.70 2.75 -8.96
N ALA A 231 5.76 1.91 -9.99
CA ALA A 231 4.95 2.08 -11.18
C ALA A 231 4.02 0.87 -11.36
N ILE A 232 2.78 1.12 -11.76
CA ILE A 232 1.83 0.06 -12.12
C ILE A 232 1.25 0.37 -13.49
N THR A 233 1.17 -0.65 -14.35
CA THR A 233 0.63 -0.55 -15.70
C THR A 233 -0.73 0.17 -15.69
N GLY A 234 -0.83 1.26 -16.44
CA GLY A 234 -2.05 2.06 -16.58
C GLY A 234 -2.40 2.96 -15.39
N LEU A 235 -1.66 2.90 -14.28
CA LEU A 235 -1.92 3.75 -13.09
C LEU A 235 -0.89 4.87 -12.91
N GLY A 236 0.22 4.85 -13.65
CA GLY A 236 1.30 5.83 -13.55
C GLY A 236 2.39 5.44 -12.57
N GLU A 237 2.98 6.43 -11.88
CA GLU A 237 4.09 6.26 -10.95
C GLU A 237 3.82 7.03 -9.65
N LEU A 238 4.06 6.37 -8.51
CA LEU A 238 4.13 6.95 -7.17
C LEU A 238 5.59 6.99 -6.75
N ALA A 239 6.09 8.17 -6.39
CA ALA A 239 7.47 8.34 -5.95
C ALA A 239 7.53 9.12 -4.64
N ASN A 240 8.28 8.60 -3.67
CA ASN A 240 8.38 9.16 -2.32
C ASN A 240 9.84 9.16 -1.83
N PRO A 241 10.33 10.27 -1.25
CA PRO A 241 11.57 10.27 -0.49
C PRO A 241 11.35 9.57 0.86
N VAL A 242 12.44 9.09 1.47
CA VAL A 242 12.42 8.40 2.78
C VAL A 242 12.89 9.36 3.88
N GLU A 243 12.16 9.39 5.02
CA GLU A 243 12.52 10.13 6.24
C GLU A 243 12.60 9.22 7.47
N LEU A 244 13.35 9.64 8.49
CA LEU A 244 13.38 8.95 9.78
C LEU A 244 12.15 9.34 10.62
N VAL A 245 11.46 8.35 11.16
CA VAL A 245 10.39 8.54 12.14
C VAL A 245 10.95 8.39 13.54
N ASP A 246 10.98 9.48 14.29
CA ASP A 246 11.34 9.45 15.70
C ASP A 246 10.31 8.63 16.51
N THR A 247 10.80 7.65 17.24
CA THR A 247 10.02 6.71 18.07
C THR A 247 10.22 6.95 19.57
N THR A 248 10.92 8.03 19.97
CA THR A 248 11.18 8.35 21.39
C THR A 248 9.95 8.80 22.17
N GLY A 249 8.78 8.83 21.57
CA GLY A 249 7.51 9.13 22.21
C GLY A 249 7.28 10.63 22.49
N GLN A 250 8.17 11.52 22.04
CA GLN A 250 7.89 12.95 22.06
C GLN A 250 7.13 13.34 20.80
N PRO A 251 5.88 13.86 20.89
CA PRO A 251 5.24 14.44 19.73
C PRO A 251 6.15 15.58 19.22
N GLY A 252 6.50 15.50 17.93
CA GLY A 252 7.35 16.49 17.29
C GLY A 252 6.85 17.91 17.59
N ARG A 253 7.73 18.74 18.13
CA ARG A 253 7.49 20.16 18.34
C ARG A 253 7.56 20.92 17.03
#